data_2ca7de8f4d53c1ff8553bf80c5e55c53
#
_entry.id   2ca7de8f4d53c1ff8553bf80c5e55c53
#
_cell.length_a   1.000
_cell.length_b   1.000
_cell.length_c   1.000
_cell.angle_alpha   90.00
_cell.angle_beta   90.00
_cell.angle_gamma   90.00
#
_symmetry.space_group_name_H-M   'P 1'
#
loop_
_entity.id
_entity.type
_entity.pdbx_description
1 polymer ?
#
loop_
_entity_poly.entity_id
_entity_poly.type
_entity_poly.pdbx_seq_one_letter_code
_entity_poly.pdbx_strand_id
1 'polypeptide(L)'
;FYRFHTQCLQEKNKQISYTREFLLVLERKTKRLEQSQIIAIRNADNELLAAAFLVWDKKSLYYLIPCYSEAHKDTGAGALLALEAIKTARQIGVAFDFEGSMIKGVANHYKQFGSTATQYYSVEKYYRWWFRLATAWNWFKQRKMQ
;
A
#
# COMPACT_ATOMS: atom_id res chain seq x y z
N PHE A 1 -7.35 -12.61 2.00
CA PHE A 1 -6.80 -11.29 1.67
C PHE A 1 -6.90 -10.98 0.17
N TYR A 2 -6.30 -11.77 -0.73
CA TYR A 2 -6.27 -11.49 -2.18
C TYR A 2 -7.65 -11.22 -2.80
N ARG A 3 -8.66 -12.04 -2.49
CA ARG A 3 -10.04 -11.84 -2.98
C ARG A 3 -10.61 -10.48 -2.55
N PHE A 4 -10.45 -10.15 -1.27
CA PHE A 4 -10.92 -8.87 -0.72
C PHE A 4 -10.22 -7.68 -1.36
N HIS A 5 -8.88 -7.75 -1.53
CA HIS A 5 -8.14 -6.70 -2.21
C HIS A 5 -8.58 -6.52 -3.67
N THR A 6 -8.78 -7.63 -4.41
CA THR A 6 -9.30 -7.57 -5.78
C THR A 6 -10.67 -6.91 -5.83
N GLN A 7 -11.58 -7.27 -4.93
CA GLN A 7 -12.90 -6.64 -4.81
C GLN A 7 -12.78 -5.13 -4.54
N CYS A 8 -11.98 -4.71 -3.56
CA CYS A 8 -11.76 -3.30 -3.24
C CYS A 8 -11.20 -2.49 -4.42
N LEU A 9 -10.37 -3.10 -5.26
CA LEU A 9 -9.87 -2.45 -6.47
C LEU A 9 -10.94 -2.34 -7.55
N GLN A 10 -11.76 -3.38 -7.74
CA GLN A 10 -12.88 -3.38 -8.68
C GLN A 10 -13.92 -2.32 -8.34
N GLU A 11 -14.27 -2.16 -7.05
CA GLU A 11 -15.15 -1.10 -6.55
C GLU A 11 -14.63 0.31 -6.91
N LYS A 12 -13.31 0.47 -7.07
CA LYS A 12 -12.63 1.72 -7.45
C LYS A 12 -12.30 1.81 -8.95
N ASN A 13 -12.83 0.91 -9.78
CA ASN A 13 -12.50 0.78 -11.20
C ASN A 13 -11.00 0.64 -11.46
N LYS A 14 -10.27 -0.03 -10.56
CA LYS A 14 -8.84 -0.31 -10.67
C LYS A 14 -8.60 -1.81 -10.89
N GLN A 15 -7.50 -2.13 -11.55
CA GLN A 15 -7.05 -3.51 -11.71
C GLN A 15 -5.89 -3.81 -10.78
N ILE A 16 -5.82 -5.06 -10.34
CA ILE A 16 -4.68 -5.55 -9.56
C ILE A 16 -3.45 -5.66 -10.47
N SER A 17 -2.31 -5.18 -9.99
CA SER A 17 -1.05 -5.13 -10.76
C SER A 17 -0.16 -6.37 -10.58
N TYR A 18 -0.58 -7.33 -9.77
CA TYR A 18 0.17 -8.56 -9.49
C TYR A 18 -0.75 -9.78 -9.47
N THR A 19 -0.19 -10.98 -9.66
CA THR A 19 -0.95 -12.22 -9.65
C THR A 19 -1.13 -12.78 -8.24
N ARG A 20 -2.12 -13.66 -8.06
CA ARG A 20 -2.33 -14.37 -6.80
C ARG A 20 -1.11 -15.22 -6.43
N GLU A 21 -0.48 -15.85 -7.42
CA GLU A 21 0.70 -16.69 -7.24
C GLU A 21 1.89 -15.86 -6.73
N PHE A 22 2.09 -14.65 -7.27
CA PHE A 22 3.10 -13.73 -6.76
C PHE A 22 2.89 -13.41 -5.28
N LEU A 23 1.66 -13.05 -4.89
CA LEU A 23 1.35 -12.73 -3.49
C LEU A 23 1.57 -13.95 -2.58
N LEU A 24 1.18 -15.15 -3.00
CA LEU A 24 1.39 -16.37 -2.22
C LEU A 24 2.87 -16.71 -2.04
N VAL A 25 3.69 -16.48 -3.09
CA VAL A 25 5.14 -16.68 -2.98
C VAL A 25 5.76 -15.65 -2.03
N LEU A 26 5.36 -14.38 -2.15
CA LEU A 26 5.81 -13.31 -1.27
C LEU A 26 5.45 -13.62 0.19
N GLU A 27 4.19 -13.92 0.46
CA GLU A 27 3.71 -14.27 1.81
C GLU A 27 4.47 -15.46 2.40
N ARG A 28 4.64 -16.53 1.63
CA ARG A 28 5.36 -17.73 2.10
C ARG A 28 6.82 -17.41 2.46
N LYS A 29 7.50 -16.60 1.66
CA LYS A 29 8.90 -16.23 1.91
C LYS A 29 9.02 -15.32 3.13
N THR A 30 8.19 -14.29 3.24
CA THR A 30 8.24 -13.34 4.35
C THR A 30 7.76 -13.96 5.67
N LYS A 31 6.76 -14.83 5.62
CA LYS A 31 6.29 -15.59 6.79
C LYS A 31 7.35 -16.56 7.33
N ARG A 32 8.10 -17.23 6.43
CA ARG A 32 9.21 -18.10 6.83
C ARG A 32 10.32 -17.34 7.59
N LEU A 33 10.45 -16.05 7.33
CA LEU A 33 11.38 -15.16 8.00
C LEU A 33 10.74 -14.45 9.21
N GLU A 34 9.48 -14.72 9.50
CA GLU A 34 8.67 -14.02 10.51
C GLU A 34 8.62 -12.49 10.27
N GLN A 35 8.59 -12.09 8.99
CA GLN A 35 8.67 -10.70 8.54
C GLN A 35 7.40 -10.23 7.80
N SER A 36 6.27 -10.88 8.04
CA SER A 36 4.99 -10.44 7.46
C SER A 36 3.80 -10.82 8.33
N GLN A 37 2.74 -10.01 8.18
CA GLN A 37 1.46 -10.26 8.82
C GLN A 37 0.33 -9.68 7.94
N ILE A 38 -0.83 -10.35 7.95
CA ILE A 38 -2.07 -9.78 7.45
C ILE A 38 -2.90 -9.36 8.65
N ILE A 39 -3.27 -8.07 8.70
CA ILE A 39 -4.21 -7.54 9.67
C ILE A 39 -5.55 -7.22 9.00
N ALA A 40 -6.64 -7.26 9.76
CA ALA A 40 -7.98 -7.04 9.24
C ALA A 40 -8.87 -6.35 10.27
N ILE A 41 -9.73 -5.45 9.80
CA ILE A 41 -10.78 -4.80 10.57
C ILE A 41 -12.12 -5.38 10.16
N ARG A 42 -12.91 -5.79 11.14
CA ARG A 42 -14.26 -6.34 10.97
C ARG A 42 -15.26 -5.54 11.81
N ASN A 43 -16.52 -5.50 11.36
CA ASN A 43 -17.63 -4.98 12.17
C ASN A 43 -18.17 -6.04 13.14
N ALA A 44 -19.20 -5.68 13.89
CA ALA A 44 -19.87 -6.57 14.84
C ALA A 44 -20.49 -7.83 14.19
N ASP A 45 -20.90 -7.71 12.93
CA ASP A 45 -21.46 -8.81 12.13
C ASP A 45 -20.39 -9.68 11.47
N ASN A 46 -19.11 -9.49 11.87
CA ASN A 46 -17.96 -10.20 11.33
C ASN A 46 -17.67 -9.93 9.84
N GLU A 47 -18.24 -8.88 9.26
CA GLU A 47 -17.98 -8.46 7.91
C GLU A 47 -16.61 -7.79 7.81
N LEU A 48 -15.84 -8.10 6.76
CA LEU A 48 -14.50 -7.56 6.53
C LEU A 48 -14.58 -6.17 5.92
N LEU A 49 -14.18 -5.13 6.65
CA LEU A 49 -14.23 -3.73 6.23
C LEU A 49 -12.92 -3.25 5.62
N ALA A 50 -11.79 -3.67 6.19
CA ALA A 50 -10.46 -3.29 5.74
C ALA A 50 -9.43 -4.38 6.06
N ALA A 51 -8.36 -4.46 5.28
CA ALA A 51 -7.25 -5.38 5.53
C ALA A 51 -5.94 -4.80 4.97
N ALA A 52 -4.80 -5.19 5.56
CA ALA A 52 -3.49 -4.86 5.04
C ALA A 52 -2.56 -6.05 5.09
N PHE A 53 -1.71 -6.19 4.06
CA PHE A 53 -0.55 -7.04 4.08
C PHE A 53 0.66 -6.20 4.48
N LEU A 54 1.21 -6.51 5.64
CA LEU A 54 2.37 -5.86 6.24
C LEU A 54 3.61 -6.72 6.01
N VAL A 55 4.71 -6.07 5.69
CA VAL A 55 6.03 -6.71 5.59
C VAL A 55 7.02 -5.84 6.33
N TRP A 56 8.02 -6.42 6.97
CA TRP A 56 9.04 -5.65 7.67
C TRP A 56 10.44 -6.23 7.51
N ASP A 57 11.40 -5.38 7.73
CA ASP A 57 12.80 -5.73 7.88
C ASP A 57 13.33 -5.25 9.26
N LYS A 58 14.64 -5.18 9.43
CA LYS A 58 15.27 -4.72 10.69
C LYS A 58 15.09 -3.23 10.97
N LYS A 59 14.61 -2.43 10.01
CA LYS A 59 14.51 -0.98 10.09
C LYS A 59 13.07 -0.48 10.08
N SER A 60 12.24 -1.04 9.20
CA SER A 60 10.91 -0.53 8.94
C SER A 60 9.88 -1.63 8.75
N LEU A 61 8.65 -1.36 9.17
CA LEU A 61 7.45 -2.07 8.77
C LEU A 61 6.79 -1.28 7.65
N TYR A 62 6.61 -1.91 6.51
CA TYR A 62 6.02 -1.36 5.30
C TYR A 62 4.53 -1.65 5.24
N TYR A 63 3.71 -0.61 5.09
CA TYR A 63 2.26 -0.70 4.86
C TYR A 63 2.00 -1.06 3.40
N LEU A 64 2.43 -2.27 3.02
CA LEU A 64 2.69 -2.64 1.62
C LEU A 64 1.43 -2.71 0.77
N ILE A 65 0.37 -3.37 1.23
CA ILE A 65 -0.87 -3.53 0.46
C ILE A 65 -2.08 -3.28 1.39
N PRO A 66 -2.43 -2.02 1.66
CA PRO A 66 -3.68 -1.70 2.35
C PRO A 66 -4.87 -1.73 1.38
N CYS A 67 -6.01 -2.21 1.87
CA CYS A 67 -7.27 -2.16 1.15
C CYS A 67 -8.44 -1.98 2.12
N TYR A 68 -9.48 -1.30 1.66
CA TYR A 68 -10.73 -1.09 2.38
C TYR A 68 -11.89 -1.07 1.39
N SER A 69 -13.04 -1.57 1.82
CA SER A 69 -14.26 -1.56 1.03
C SER A 69 -14.75 -0.13 0.82
N GLU A 70 -15.10 0.20 -0.40
CA GLU A 70 -15.65 1.51 -0.75
C GLU A 70 -17.04 1.72 -0.12
N ALA A 71 -17.81 0.64 0.02
CA ALA A 71 -19.12 0.67 0.69
C ALA A 71 -19.01 1.10 2.17
N HIS A 72 -17.85 0.92 2.81
CA HIS A 72 -17.60 1.20 4.21
C HIS A 72 -16.58 2.30 4.45
N LYS A 73 -16.31 3.16 3.46
CA LYS A 73 -15.27 4.21 3.52
C LYS A 73 -15.47 5.19 4.69
N ASP A 74 -16.72 5.47 5.05
CA ASP A 74 -17.09 6.46 6.07
C ASP A 74 -17.09 5.86 7.49
N THR A 75 -16.79 4.57 7.66
CA THR A 75 -16.76 3.89 8.97
C THR A 75 -15.51 4.15 9.79
N GLY A 76 -14.49 4.77 9.20
CA GLY A 76 -13.19 4.91 9.83
C GLY A 76 -12.31 3.64 9.83
N ALA A 77 -12.78 2.55 9.22
CA ALA A 77 -12.06 1.26 9.20
C ALA A 77 -10.64 1.38 8.59
N GLY A 78 -10.47 2.22 7.56
CA GLY A 78 -9.15 2.48 6.96
C GLY A 78 -8.19 3.18 7.93
N ALA A 79 -8.68 4.14 8.71
CA ALA A 79 -7.88 4.82 9.72
C ALA A 79 -7.53 3.88 10.88
N LEU A 80 -8.48 3.07 11.34
CA LEU A 80 -8.25 2.07 12.37
C LEU A 80 -7.22 1.03 11.91
N LEU A 81 -7.30 0.59 10.65
CA LEU A 81 -6.32 -0.33 10.05
C LEU A 81 -4.90 0.25 10.09
N ALA A 82 -4.73 1.52 9.73
CA ALA A 82 -3.44 2.20 9.79
C ALA A 82 -2.92 2.31 11.23
N LEU A 83 -3.78 2.63 12.20
CA LEU A 83 -3.42 2.67 13.62
C LEU A 83 -2.95 1.31 14.14
N GLU A 84 -3.64 0.22 13.78
CA GLU A 84 -3.23 -1.14 14.18
C GLU A 84 -1.89 -1.54 13.52
N ALA A 85 -1.65 -1.13 12.27
CA ALA A 85 -0.36 -1.33 11.62
C ALA A 85 0.77 -0.56 12.31
N ILE A 86 0.54 0.69 12.72
CA ILE A 86 1.49 1.50 13.49
C ILE A 86 1.78 0.85 14.85
N LYS A 87 0.77 0.36 15.56
CA LYS A 87 0.94 -0.39 16.81
C LYS A 87 1.80 -1.63 16.61
N THR A 88 1.59 -2.35 15.51
CA THR A 88 2.39 -3.54 15.16
C THR A 88 3.87 -3.15 14.97
N ALA A 89 4.16 -2.09 14.22
CA ALA A 89 5.53 -1.60 14.04
C ALA A 89 6.20 -1.23 15.39
N ARG A 90 5.45 -0.58 16.28
CA ARG A 90 5.92 -0.24 17.64
C ARG A 90 6.21 -1.48 18.48
N GLN A 91 5.37 -2.52 18.40
CA GLN A 91 5.59 -3.79 19.12
C GLN A 91 6.84 -4.52 18.63
N ILE A 92 7.10 -4.48 17.31
CA ILE A 92 8.30 -5.06 16.70
C ILE A 92 9.55 -4.22 17.02
N GLY A 93 9.39 -2.92 17.29
CA GLY A 93 10.49 -2.00 17.58
C GLY A 93 11.15 -1.41 16.34
N VAL A 94 10.38 -1.24 15.24
CA VAL A 94 10.85 -0.69 13.96
C VAL A 94 10.06 0.56 13.58
N ALA A 95 10.60 1.37 12.66
CA ALA A 95 9.88 2.49 12.08
C ALA A 95 8.67 2.02 11.27
N PHE A 96 7.60 2.84 11.20
CA PHE A 96 6.46 2.57 10.33
C PHE A 96 6.58 3.37 9.03
N ASP A 97 6.49 2.69 7.89
CA ASP A 97 6.57 3.28 6.57
C ASP A 97 5.24 3.10 5.82
N PHE A 98 4.60 4.22 5.48
CA PHE A 98 3.38 4.25 4.68
C PHE A 98 3.62 3.97 3.19
N GLU A 99 4.87 3.76 2.75
CA GLU A 99 5.27 3.64 1.33
C GLU A 99 5.02 4.93 0.53
N GLY A 100 4.56 5.97 1.19
CA GLY A 100 4.26 7.26 0.58
C GLY A 100 3.08 7.24 -0.39
N SER A 101 2.80 8.40 -0.99
CA SER A 101 1.83 8.51 -2.09
C SER A 101 2.02 9.81 -2.85
N MET A 102 1.97 9.74 -4.17
CA MET A 102 1.90 10.92 -5.05
C MET A 102 0.47 11.48 -5.14
N ILE A 103 -0.53 10.75 -4.66
CA ILE A 103 -1.94 11.20 -4.60
C ILE A 103 -2.09 12.11 -3.39
N LYS A 104 -2.36 13.40 -3.62
CA LYS A 104 -2.42 14.43 -2.59
C LYS A 104 -3.37 14.09 -1.43
N GLY A 105 -4.56 13.52 -1.72
CA GLY A 105 -5.50 13.11 -0.69
C GLY A 105 -4.96 12.01 0.23
N VAL A 106 -4.27 11.02 -0.33
CA VAL A 106 -3.64 9.93 0.43
C VAL A 106 -2.46 10.45 1.26
N ALA A 107 -1.61 11.30 0.66
CA ALA A 107 -0.49 11.91 1.38
C ALA A 107 -0.98 12.77 2.56
N ASN A 108 -2.05 13.54 2.39
CA ASN A 108 -2.66 14.32 3.48
C ASN A 108 -3.25 13.43 4.57
N HIS A 109 -3.87 12.30 4.20
CA HIS A 109 -4.37 11.32 5.17
C HIS A 109 -3.21 10.74 6.01
N TYR A 110 -2.09 10.37 5.39
CA TYR A 110 -0.93 9.84 6.12
C TYR A 110 -0.31 10.87 7.08
N LYS A 111 -0.30 12.16 6.72
CA LYS A 111 0.16 13.24 7.60
C LYS A 111 -0.64 13.34 8.91
N GLN A 112 -1.92 12.98 8.90
CA GLN A 112 -2.76 13.01 10.12
C GLN A 112 -2.29 12.02 11.19
N PHE A 113 -1.51 11.00 10.81
CA PHE A 113 -0.87 10.07 11.74
C PHE A 113 0.50 10.55 12.25
N GLY A 114 0.88 11.79 11.95
CA GLY A 114 2.19 12.35 12.35
C GLY A 114 3.36 11.88 11.49
N SER A 115 3.10 11.34 10.30
CA SER A 115 4.17 10.89 9.40
C SER A 115 5.00 12.06 8.86
N THR A 116 6.31 11.85 8.72
CA THR A 116 7.24 12.78 8.09
C THR A 116 7.49 12.36 6.65
N ALA A 117 7.32 13.29 5.70
CA ALA A 117 7.61 13.02 4.31
C ALA A 117 9.13 12.96 4.08
N THR A 118 9.61 11.82 3.59
CA THR A 118 11.00 11.63 3.19
C THR A 118 11.11 11.70 1.68
N GLN A 119 11.96 12.58 1.18
CA GLN A 119 12.21 12.72 -0.24
C GLN A 119 13.10 11.58 -0.74
N TYR A 120 12.73 10.98 -1.85
CA TYR A 120 13.56 10.02 -2.58
C TYR A 120 13.75 10.47 -4.03
N TYR A 121 14.80 9.97 -4.67
CA TYR A 121 15.14 10.33 -6.03
C TYR A 121 15.02 9.10 -6.93
N SER A 122 14.32 9.24 -8.07
CA SER A 122 14.38 8.28 -9.16
C SER A 122 15.43 8.73 -10.16
N VAL A 123 16.45 7.90 -10.40
CA VAL A 123 17.52 8.20 -11.34
C VAL A 123 17.43 7.22 -12.50
N GLU A 124 17.20 7.77 -13.70
CA GLU A 124 17.08 6.98 -14.91
C GLU A 124 18.18 7.37 -15.90
N LYS A 125 18.89 6.38 -16.45
CA LYS A 125 19.92 6.58 -17.46
C LYS A 125 19.53 5.89 -18.76
N TYR A 126 19.34 6.68 -19.82
CA TYR A 126 18.99 6.19 -21.15
C TYR A 126 20.20 6.18 -22.06
N TYR A 127 20.56 5.01 -22.60
CA TYR A 127 21.69 4.86 -23.53
C TYR A 127 21.35 5.20 -24.98
N ARG A 128 20.03 5.26 -25.31
CA ARG A 128 19.56 5.58 -26.67
C ARG A 128 18.54 6.70 -26.64
N TRP A 129 18.68 7.69 -27.51
CA TRP A 129 17.87 8.92 -27.57
C TRP A 129 16.35 8.69 -27.76
N TRP A 130 15.97 7.61 -28.46
CA TRP A 130 14.56 7.27 -28.69
C TRP A 130 13.82 6.79 -27.41
N PHE A 131 14.52 6.18 -26.46
CA PHE A 131 13.95 5.87 -25.16
C PHE A 131 13.54 7.15 -24.39
N ARG A 132 14.25 8.25 -24.60
CA ARG A 132 13.91 9.57 -24.01
C ARG A 132 12.56 10.08 -24.51
N LEU A 133 12.22 9.82 -25.79
CA LEU A 133 10.93 10.20 -26.38
C LEU A 133 9.78 9.33 -25.85
N ALA A 134 10.01 8.02 -25.69
CA ALA A 134 9.01 7.09 -25.15
C ALA A 134 8.66 7.39 -23.68
N THR A 135 9.64 7.75 -22.86
CA THR A 135 9.40 8.12 -21.45
C THR A 135 8.77 9.50 -21.30
N ALA A 136 9.14 10.47 -22.14
CA ALA A 136 8.46 11.77 -22.19
C ALA A 136 6.98 11.60 -22.56
N TRP A 137 6.66 10.71 -23.51
CA TRP A 137 5.29 10.38 -23.88
C TRP A 137 4.49 9.75 -22.75
N ASN A 138 5.10 8.79 -22.01
CA ASN A 138 4.47 8.16 -20.85
C ASN A 138 4.27 9.16 -19.70
N TRP A 139 5.21 10.06 -19.47
CA TRP A 139 5.10 11.12 -18.47
C TRP A 139 3.96 12.09 -18.77
N PHE A 140 3.79 12.51 -20.04
CA PHE A 140 2.67 13.34 -20.47
C PHE A 140 1.32 12.63 -20.33
N LYS A 141 1.26 11.32 -20.59
CA LYS A 141 0.04 10.51 -20.43
C LYS A 141 -0.39 10.40 -18.97
N GLN A 142 0.55 10.24 -18.05
CA GLN A 142 0.26 10.15 -16.62
C GLN A 142 -0.23 11.49 -16.04
N ARG A 143 0.25 12.63 -16.53
CA ARG A 143 -0.23 13.96 -16.10
C ARG A 143 -1.65 14.30 -16.55
N LYS A 144 -2.14 13.70 -17.62
CA LYS A 144 -3.52 13.92 -18.10
C LYS A 144 -4.56 13.07 -17.36
N MET A 145 -4.14 12.13 -16.49
CA MET A 145 -5.01 11.26 -15.71
C MET A 145 -5.07 11.64 -14.21
N GLN A 146 -4.49 12.77 -13.84
CA GLN A 146 -4.61 13.42 -12.53
C GLN A 146 -5.47 14.67 -12.62
#